data_60fe423bcc177ff457daf2c51fafb199
#
_entry.id   60fe423bcc177ff457daf2c51fafb199
#
_cell.length_a   1.000
_cell.length_b   1.000
_cell.length_c   1.000
_cell.angle_alpha   90.00
_cell.angle_beta   90.00
_cell.angle_gamma   90.00
#
_symmetry.space_group_name_H-M   'P 1'
#
loop_
_entity.id
_entity.type
_entity.pdbx_description
1 polymer ?
#
loop_
_entity_poly.entity_id
_entity_poly.type
_entity_poly.pdbx_seq_one_letter_code
_entity_poly.pdbx_strand_id
1 'polypeptide(L)'
;MEGRYTIRLITLSTILFLYFFSTPVHAESDSIPIFPDLVYEYRITELNNLTPIELEYNKYVRRYIDVYTIEKREHLAEIAGKAKKYFPLIEQKLDEYGLPHELKYLAIVESALDPFAVSSSGAVGLWQFKLNTSRMFDLEVNSYIDERRDPYKSTIAACKYLKYLYKTYGSWQLALASYNGGPGMLRKAIARSEGERSFWKLYPHLPDQTKGYVPAFIAVNYAMNYLDKHDIQPKTYDSTFTKTDTVNIHYKISFQKIADEINMSVDLLKELNPMYRRNVIPNLNKPTHLILPDHKVVSFLKKEKELYNNHPSQNSYTQENPEKTNKEKLIHRVKKGEFFHKIAMKYNCTLEEIRKWNNLKNNNLQVGQKLTIWVDPQYLKKIEAEKTNLKKNNP
;
A
#
# COMPACT_ATOMS: atom_id res chain seq x y z
N MET A 1 -97.99 -30.46 -40.48
CA MET A 1 -97.52 -29.12 -40.86
C MET A 1 -96.44 -28.75 -39.91
N GLU A 2 -95.24 -28.79 -40.39
CA GLU A 2 -94.02 -28.74 -39.60
C GLU A 2 -93.59 -27.24 -39.48
N GLY A 3 -93.43 -26.76 -38.26
CA GLY A 3 -92.85 -25.46 -37.98
C GLY A 3 -91.38 -25.58 -37.51
N ARG A 4 -90.45 -25.21 -38.35
CA ARG A 4 -89.02 -25.19 -38.06
C ARG A 4 -88.67 -23.96 -37.18
N TYR A 5 -88.16 -24.25 -36.00
CA TYR A 5 -87.54 -23.16 -35.13
C TYR A 5 -86.07 -23.11 -35.46
N THR A 6 -85.64 -21.98 -36.01
CA THR A 6 -84.24 -21.69 -36.27
C THR A 6 -83.64 -21.02 -34.98
N ILE A 7 -82.73 -21.71 -34.33
CA ILE A 7 -81.95 -21.16 -33.19
C ILE A 7 -80.79 -20.35 -33.76
N ARG A 8 -80.80 -19.06 -33.51
CA ARG A 8 -79.67 -18.19 -33.77
C ARG A 8 -78.67 -18.31 -32.63
N LEU A 9 -77.47 -18.86 -32.89
CA LEU A 9 -76.34 -18.77 -31.97
C LEU A 9 -75.80 -17.33 -31.96
N ILE A 10 -75.86 -16.71 -30.81
CA ILE A 10 -75.16 -15.44 -30.53
C ILE A 10 -73.76 -15.79 -30.05
N THR A 11 -72.75 -15.61 -30.89
CA THR A 11 -71.36 -15.67 -30.51
C THR A 11 -70.96 -14.44 -29.73
N LEU A 12 -70.79 -14.61 -28.44
CA LEU A 12 -70.24 -13.57 -27.55
C LEU A 12 -68.72 -13.49 -27.78
N SER A 13 -68.25 -12.48 -28.50
CA SER A 13 -66.84 -12.22 -28.68
C SER A 13 -66.33 -11.46 -27.43
N THR A 14 -65.64 -12.18 -26.53
CA THR A 14 -64.92 -11.56 -25.40
C THR A 14 -63.64 -10.94 -25.91
N ILE A 15 -63.62 -9.62 -26.04
CA ILE A 15 -62.40 -8.84 -26.29
C ILE A 15 -61.61 -8.75 -24.96
N LEU A 16 -60.56 -9.56 -24.88
CA LEU A 16 -59.59 -9.51 -23.81
C LEU A 16 -58.69 -8.27 -23.98
N PHE A 17 -58.94 -7.19 -23.25
CA PHE A 17 -58.08 -6.02 -23.18
C PHE A 17 -56.86 -6.39 -22.34
N LEU A 18 -55.75 -6.77 -22.99
CA LEU A 18 -54.42 -6.87 -22.36
C LEU A 18 -53.94 -5.45 -22.08
N TYR A 19 -54.13 -4.98 -20.85
CA TYR A 19 -53.42 -3.83 -20.33
C TYR A 19 -51.94 -4.20 -20.19
N PHE A 20 -51.14 -3.83 -21.17
CA PHE A 20 -49.71 -3.73 -20.99
C PHE A 20 -49.44 -2.61 -20.00
N PHE A 21 -49.24 -2.95 -18.76
CA PHE A 21 -48.55 -2.07 -17.80
C PHE A 21 -47.11 -1.96 -18.30
N SER A 22 -46.83 -1.01 -19.16
CA SER A 22 -45.47 -0.51 -19.39
C SER A 22 -45.07 0.18 -18.09
N THR A 23 -44.41 -0.54 -17.21
CA THR A 23 -43.60 0.08 -16.17
C THR A 23 -42.65 1.03 -16.91
N PRO A 24 -42.62 2.33 -16.58
CA PRO A 24 -41.57 3.16 -17.11
C PRO A 24 -40.25 2.59 -16.62
N VAL A 25 -39.48 2.03 -17.56
CA VAL A 25 -38.04 1.82 -17.34
C VAL A 25 -37.52 3.24 -17.12
N HIS A 26 -37.36 3.64 -15.86
CA HIS A 26 -36.54 4.78 -15.53
C HIS A 26 -35.16 4.40 -16.06
N ALA A 27 -34.80 4.90 -17.22
CA ALA A 27 -33.42 5.06 -17.59
C ALA A 27 -32.84 5.93 -16.48
N GLU A 28 -32.14 5.30 -15.51
CA GLU A 28 -31.26 6.03 -14.61
C GLU A 28 -30.38 6.88 -15.51
N SER A 29 -30.60 8.18 -15.45
CA SER A 29 -29.74 9.11 -16.16
C SER A 29 -28.36 8.88 -15.56
N ASP A 30 -27.38 8.47 -16.35
CA ASP A 30 -25.96 8.36 -16.01
C ASP A 30 -25.34 9.72 -15.64
N SER A 31 -26.11 10.56 -14.94
CA SER A 31 -25.64 11.87 -14.50
C SER A 31 -24.71 11.70 -13.31
N ILE A 32 -23.48 12.18 -13.48
CA ILE A 32 -22.47 12.19 -12.40
C ILE A 32 -23.03 12.98 -11.21
N PRO A 33 -23.08 12.42 -10.00
CA PRO A 33 -23.58 13.11 -8.82
C PRO A 33 -22.75 14.35 -8.50
N ILE A 34 -23.39 15.52 -8.56
CA ILE A 34 -22.81 16.81 -8.14
C ILE A 34 -23.64 17.36 -7.00
N PHE A 35 -23.00 17.80 -5.94
CA PHE A 35 -23.66 18.30 -4.74
C PHE A 35 -23.44 19.81 -4.58
N PRO A 36 -24.32 20.52 -3.84
CA PRO A 36 -24.06 21.89 -3.40
C PRO A 36 -22.81 21.96 -2.51
N ASP A 37 -22.12 23.10 -2.53
CA ASP A 37 -20.88 23.31 -1.74
C ASP A 37 -21.05 23.03 -0.26
N LEU A 38 -22.22 23.36 0.33
CA LEU A 38 -22.54 23.08 1.72
C LEU A 38 -22.45 21.57 2.07
N VAL A 39 -22.80 20.69 1.12
CA VAL A 39 -22.70 19.24 1.33
C VAL A 39 -21.25 18.77 1.36
N TYR A 40 -20.40 19.32 0.52
CA TYR A 40 -18.97 19.03 0.54
C TYR A 40 -18.31 19.55 1.82
N GLU A 41 -18.63 20.77 2.22
CA GLU A 41 -18.15 21.38 3.45
C GLU A 41 -18.57 20.57 4.69
N TYR A 42 -19.84 20.19 4.77
CA TYR A 42 -20.35 19.33 5.84
C TYR A 42 -19.58 18.01 5.93
N ARG A 43 -19.43 17.30 4.81
CA ARG A 43 -18.74 16.02 4.77
C ARG A 43 -17.25 16.14 5.13
N ILE A 44 -16.58 17.21 4.71
CA ILE A 44 -15.18 17.46 5.11
C ILE A 44 -15.10 17.77 6.60
N THR A 45 -16.05 18.50 7.15
CA THR A 45 -16.13 18.77 8.59
C THR A 45 -16.30 17.47 9.39
N GLU A 46 -17.16 16.56 8.94
CA GLU A 46 -17.32 15.23 9.54
C GLU A 46 -15.97 14.47 9.55
N LEU A 47 -15.27 14.44 8.43
CA LEU A 47 -13.94 13.80 8.35
C LEU A 47 -12.93 14.50 9.27
N ASN A 48 -12.94 15.81 9.33
CA ASN A 48 -12.03 16.59 10.17
C ASN A 48 -12.18 16.26 11.66
N ASN A 49 -13.41 15.95 12.11
CA ASN A 49 -13.67 15.56 13.49
C ASN A 49 -13.11 14.18 13.87
N LEU A 50 -12.74 13.37 12.88
CA LEU A 50 -12.25 11.98 13.07
C LEU A 50 -10.74 11.86 12.98
N THR A 51 -10.01 12.93 12.62
CA THR A 51 -8.57 12.91 12.38
C THR A 51 -7.84 14.07 13.06
N PRO A 52 -6.58 13.88 13.48
CA PRO A 52 -5.74 14.98 13.93
C PRO A 52 -5.17 15.84 12.80
N ILE A 53 -5.47 15.51 11.53
CA ILE A 53 -5.04 16.27 10.36
C ILE A 53 -6.11 17.31 10.02
N GLU A 54 -5.75 18.59 10.04
CA GLU A 54 -6.67 19.67 9.73
C GLU A 54 -7.16 19.57 8.27
N LEU A 55 -8.45 19.30 8.11
CA LEU A 55 -9.14 19.20 6.81
C LEU A 55 -10.07 20.40 6.67
N GLU A 56 -9.71 21.36 5.82
CA GLU A 56 -10.49 22.58 5.61
C GLU A 56 -11.12 22.57 4.20
N TYR A 57 -12.43 22.86 4.12
CA TYR A 57 -13.10 23.08 2.85
C TYR A 57 -12.86 24.52 2.34
N ASN A 58 -12.50 24.64 1.07
CA ASN A 58 -12.40 25.90 0.36
C ASN A 58 -12.40 25.68 -1.16
N LYS A 59 -12.41 26.76 -1.95
CA LYS A 59 -12.45 26.70 -3.42
C LYS A 59 -11.29 25.89 -4.04
N TYR A 60 -10.13 25.83 -3.41
CA TYR A 60 -8.99 25.06 -3.92
C TYR A 60 -9.20 23.55 -3.70
N VAL A 61 -9.70 23.19 -2.53
CA VAL A 61 -10.06 21.79 -2.20
C VAL A 61 -11.22 21.34 -3.09
N ARG A 62 -12.25 22.19 -3.26
CA ARG A 62 -13.40 21.90 -4.13
C ARG A 62 -12.97 21.58 -5.55
N ARG A 63 -12.04 22.34 -6.12
CA ARG A 63 -11.50 22.09 -7.46
C ARG A 63 -10.86 20.70 -7.60
N TYR A 64 -10.09 20.25 -6.60
CA TYR A 64 -9.50 18.91 -6.62
C TYR A 64 -10.53 17.81 -6.39
N ILE A 65 -11.59 18.04 -5.59
CA ILE A 65 -12.71 17.11 -5.48
C ILE A 65 -13.31 16.87 -6.85
N ASP A 66 -13.59 17.92 -7.63
CA ASP A 66 -14.12 17.79 -8.99
C ASP A 66 -13.19 17.02 -9.92
N VAL A 67 -11.88 17.26 -9.81
CA VAL A 67 -10.89 16.50 -10.58
C VAL A 67 -11.01 14.99 -10.30
N TYR A 68 -11.11 14.58 -9.04
CA TYR A 68 -11.17 13.16 -8.68
C TYR A 68 -12.53 12.54 -8.93
N THR A 69 -13.62 13.23 -8.58
CA THR A 69 -14.96 12.63 -8.59
C THR A 69 -15.71 12.82 -9.92
N ILE A 70 -15.28 13.76 -10.75
CA ILE A 70 -15.91 14.08 -12.05
C ILE A 70 -14.95 13.82 -13.20
N GLU A 71 -13.84 14.59 -13.28
CA GLU A 71 -12.97 14.58 -14.47
C GLU A 71 -12.17 13.30 -14.61
N LYS A 72 -11.71 12.72 -13.48
CA LYS A 72 -10.86 11.51 -13.42
C LYS A 72 -11.50 10.39 -12.61
N ARG A 73 -12.83 10.29 -12.62
CA ARG A 73 -13.56 9.30 -11.82
C ARG A 73 -13.14 7.86 -12.09
N GLU A 74 -12.88 7.52 -13.36
CA GLU A 74 -12.41 6.19 -13.75
C GLU A 74 -11.03 5.88 -13.16
N HIS A 75 -10.16 6.86 -13.15
CA HIS A 75 -8.84 6.73 -12.52
C HIS A 75 -8.96 6.59 -10.99
N LEU A 76 -9.89 7.30 -10.36
CA LEU A 76 -10.16 7.13 -8.93
C LEU A 76 -10.69 5.72 -8.63
N ALA A 77 -11.55 5.15 -9.49
CA ALA A 77 -12.01 3.76 -9.36
C ALA A 77 -10.85 2.74 -9.44
N GLU A 78 -9.85 2.97 -10.30
CA GLU A 78 -8.62 2.18 -10.38
C GLU A 78 -7.78 2.30 -9.10
N ILE A 79 -7.58 3.52 -8.61
CA ILE A 79 -6.87 3.80 -7.36
C ILE A 79 -7.56 3.10 -6.19
N ALA A 80 -8.89 3.18 -6.09
CA ALA A 80 -9.67 2.54 -5.05
C ALA A 80 -9.54 0.99 -5.09
N GLY A 81 -9.41 0.42 -6.29
CA GLY A 81 -9.06 -1.00 -6.46
C GLY A 81 -7.68 -1.33 -5.92
N LYS A 82 -6.66 -0.54 -6.29
CA LYS A 82 -5.27 -0.70 -5.81
C LYS A 82 -5.14 -0.49 -4.29
N ALA A 83 -5.97 0.36 -3.70
CA ALA A 83 -5.99 0.61 -2.26
C ALA A 83 -6.20 -0.67 -1.45
N LYS A 84 -7.00 -1.61 -1.93
CA LYS A 84 -7.20 -2.93 -1.29
C LYS A 84 -5.90 -3.72 -1.12
N LYS A 85 -4.92 -3.53 -2.02
CA LYS A 85 -3.59 -4.17 -1.95
C LYS A 85 -2.65 -3.46 -0.98
N TYR A 86 -2.59 -2.13 -1.04
CA TYR A 86 -1.53 -1.38 -0.37
C TYR A 86 -1.93 -0.81 1.00
N PHE A 87 -3.20 -0.45 1.21
CA PHE A 87 -3.64 0.18 2.45
C PHE A 87 -3.44 -0.68 3.69
N PRO A 88 -3.69 -2.01 3.69
CA PRO A 88 -3.45 -2.82 4.88
C PRO A 88 -2.00 -2.76 5.38
N LEU A 89 -1.03 -2.73 4.45
CA LEU A 89 0.39 -2.57 4.77
C LEU A 89 0.69 -1.16 5.28
N ILE A 90 0.16 -0.14 4.59
CA ILE A 90 0.42 1.27 4.93
C ILE A 90 -0.16 1.58 6.31
N GLU A 91 -1.42 1.22 6.57
CA GLU A 91 -2.10 1.41 7.85
C GLU A 91 -1.36 0.73 8.99
N GLN A 92 -0.95 -0.53 8.78
CA GLN A 92 -0.14 -1.22 9.78
C GLN A 92 1.15 -0.46 10.13
N LYS A 93 1.81 0.14 9.14
CA LYS A 93 3.03 0.90 9.40
C LYS A 93 2.74 2.25 10.05
N LEU A 94 1.68 2.93 9.64
CA LEU A 94 1.24 4.15 10.31
C LEU A 94 0.97 3.89 11.79
N ASP A 95 0.27 2.81 12.14
CA ASP A 95 0.06 2.38 13.54
C ASP A 95 1.36 2.11 14.29
N GLU A 96 2.28 1.35 13.67
CA GLU A 96 3.58 1.03 14.28
C GLU A 96 4.41 2.28 14.62
N TYR A 97 4.21 3.37 13.86
CA TYR A 97 4.91 4.65 14.07
C TYR A 97 4.09 5.68 14.84
N GLY A 98 2.84 5.37 15.22
CA GLY A 98 1.91 6.29 15.91
C GLY A 98 1.55 7.49 15.05
N LEU A 99 1.18 7.25 13.79
CA LEU A 99 0.83 8.26 12.79
C LEU A 99 -0.64 8.14 12.38
N PRO A 100 -1.31 9.25 12.01
CA PRO A 100 -2.69 9.23 11.53
C PRO A 100 -2.85 8.35 10.29
N HIS A 101 -3.94 7.56 10.25
CA HIS A 101 -4.23 6.64 9.13
C HIS A 101 -4.49 7.37 7.81
N GLU A 102 -4.98 8.60 7.86
CA GLU A 102 -5.27 9.42 6.69
C GLU A 102 -4.01 9.71 5.86
N LEU A 103 -2.82 9.61 6.45
CA LEU A 103 -1.56 9.74 5.73
C LEU A 103 -1.37 8.67 4.65
N LYS A 104 -2.15 7.57 4.65
CA LYS A 104 -2.22 6.62 3.54
C LYS A 104 -2.60 7.26 2.22
N TYR A 105 -3.45 8.28 2.26
CA TYR A 105 -3.90 9.00 1.07
C TYR A 105 -2.78 9.80 0.39
N LEU A 106 -1.68 10.05 1.10
CA LEU A 106 -0.51 10.70 0.51
C LEU A 106 0.12 9.85 -0.61
N ALA A 107 0.13 8.52 -0.48
CA ALA A 107 0.61 7.63 -1.54
C ALA A 107 -0.26 7.69 -2.80
N ILE A 108 -1.54 8.07 -2.67
CA ILE A 108 -2.41 8.36 -3.82
C ILE A 108 -1.96 9.65 -4.51
N VAL A 109 -1.78 10.72 -3.73
CA VAL A 109 -1.35 12.03 -4.27
C VAL A 109 0.00 11.93 -4.98
N GLU A 110 0.93 11.14 -4.43
CA GLU A 110 2.29 10.99 -4.95
C GLU A 110 2.35 10.15 -6.24
N SER A 111 1.65 9.02 -6.28
CA SER A 111 1.84 8.04 -7.35
C SER A 111 0.58 7.34 -7.84
N ALA A 112 -0.62 7.69 -7.36
CA ALA A 112 -1.82 6.89 -7.57
C ALA A 112 -1.64 5.41 -7.18
N LEU A 113 -0.88 5.17 -6.10
CA LEU A 113 -0.50 3.83 -5.61
C LEU A 113 0.27 3.00 -6.64
N ASP A 114 1.14 3.63 -7.45
CA ASP A 114 2.00 2.94 -8.39
C ASP A 114 3.45 2.84 -7.87
N PRO A 115 3.95 1.63 -7.53
CA PRO A 115 5.33 1.44 -7.08
C PRO A 115 6.37 1.64 -8.20
N PHE A 116 5.95 1.64 -9.48
CA PHE A 116 6.82 1.88 -10.62
C PHE A 116 6.89 3.34 -11.03
N ALA A 117 6.06 4.20 -10.49
CA ALA A 117 6.00 5.61 -10.84
C ALA A 117 7.37 6.29 -10.74
N VAL A 118 7.72 7.05 -11.78
CA VAL A 118 8.94 7.86 -11.86
C VAL A 118 8.58 9.26 -12.34
N SER A 119 8.84 10.26 -11.50
CA SER A 119 8.59 11.65 -11.90
C SER A 119 9.71 12.21 -12.78
N SER A 120 9.43 13.31 -13.49
CA SER A 120 10.42 14.06 -14.28
C SER A 120 11.60 14.55 -13.43
N SER A 121 11.38 14.77 -12.12
CA SER A 121 12.43 15.17 -11.17
C SER A 121 13.18 14.01 -10.52
N GLY A 122 12.94 12.75 -10.96
CA GLY A 122 13.61 11.54 -10.49
C GLY A 122 13.13 11.02 -9.14
N ALA A 123 11.94 11.42 -8.68
CA ALA A 123 11.27 10.78 -7.56
C ALA A 123 10.67 9.44 -8.00
N VAL A 124 10.67 8.42 -7.11
CA VAL A 124 10.33 7.04 -7.48
C VAL A 124 9.45 6.38 -6.42
N GLY A 125 8.50 5.54 -6.89
CA GLY A 125 7.74 4.59 -6.10
C GLY A 125 6.47 5.17 -5.48
N LEU A 126 5.80 4.38 -4.62
CA LEU A 126 4.54 4.75 -3.98
C LEU A 126 4.59 6.13 -3.29
N TRP A 127 5.71 6.44 -2.67
CA TRP A 127 5.94 7.61 -1.85
C TRP A 127 6.79 8.69 -2.53
N GLN A 128 7.13 8.51 -3.80
CA GLN A 128 7.89 9.43 -4.63
C GLN A 128 9.18 9.96 -3.95
N PHE A 129 9.97 9.07 -3.37
CA PHE A 129 11.24 9.45 -2.78
C PHE A 129 12.25 9.89 -3.82
N LYS A 130 12.86 11.06 -3.63
CA LYS A 130 14.08 11.48 -4.34
C LYS A 130 15.29 10.71 -3.80
N LEU A 131 16.30 10.50 -4.64
CA LEU A 131 17.48 9.70 -4.29
C LEU A 131 18.18 10.17 -3.00
N ASN A 132 18.35 11.47 -2.82
CA ASN A 132 19.00 11.99 -1.62
C ASN A 132 18.16 11.77 -0.36
N THR A 133 16.85 11.99 -0.44
CA THR A 133 15.94 11.77 0.67
C THR A 133 15.84 10.27 1.01
N SER A 134 15.81 9.37 0.03
CA SER A 134 15.74 7.94 0.27
C SER A 134 16.94 7.39 1.05
N ARG A 135 18.14 7.92 0.77
CA ARG A 135 19.37 7.56 1.49
C ARG A 135 19.35 7.98 2.97
N MET A 136 18.67 9.08 3.31
CA MET A 136 18.52 9.52 4.70
C MET A 136 17.66 8.54 5.54
N PHE A 137 16.90 7.68 4.88
CA PHE A 137 16.02 6.70 5.51
C PHE A 137 16.40 5.26 5.15
N ASP A 138 17.67 5.01 4.81
CA ASP A 138 18.27 3.70 4.60
C ASP A 138 17.67 2.90 3.42
N LEU A 139 17.08 3.56 2.41
CA LEU A 139 16.63 2.88 1.19
C LEU A 139 17.81 2.67 0.24
N GLU A 140 18.08 1.42 -0.08
CA GLU A 140 19.14 1.03 -1.01
C GLU A 140 18.73 1.31 -2.45
N VAL A 141 19.59 2.03 -3.19
CA VAL A 141 19.42 2.28 -4.63
C VAL A 141 20.72 2.02 -5.34
N ASN A 142 20.72 1.00 -6.20
CA ASN A 142 21.87 0.61 -7.04
C ASN A 142 21.40 0.16 -8.43
N SER A 143 22.30 -0.44 -9.23
CA SER A 143 21.98 -0.89 -10.58
C SER A 143 21.00 -2.06 -10.66
N TYR A 144 20.81 -2.81 -9.59
CA TYR A 144 19.92 -3.98 -9.50
C TYR A 144 18.69 -3.74 -8.64
N ILE A 145 18.82 -2.95 -7.58
CA ILE A 145 17.77 -2.72 -6.57
C ILE A 145 17.46 -1.24 -6.50
N ASP A 146 16.16 -0.94 -6.37
CA ASP A 146 15.64 0.38 -6.01
C ASP A 146 14.55 0.22 -4.96
N GLU A 147 14.93 0.31 -3.68
CA GLU A 147 14.00 0.10 -2.55
C GLU A 147 12.96 1.23 -2.38
N ARG A 148 13.06 2.30 -3.16
CA ARG A 148 12.00 3.31 -3.24
C ARG A 148 10.73 2.71 -3.87
N ARG A 149 10.87 1.65 -4.66
CA ARG A 149 9.78 0.86 -5.26
C ARG A 149 9.23 -0.22 -4.35
N ASP A 150 9.99 -0.62 -3.33
CA ASP A 150 9.55 -1.62 -2.35
C ASP A 150 8.42 -1.05 -1.47
N PRO A 151 7.18 -1.59 -1.53
CA PRO A 151 6.07 -1.03 -0.77
C PRO A 151 6.31 -1.05 0.74
N TYR A 152 6.96 -2.09 1.26
CA TYR A 152 7.21 -2.25 2.68
C TYR A 152 8.29 -1.28 3.19
N LYS A 153 9.45 -1.27 2.53
CA LYS A 153 10.60 -0.44 2.94
C LYS A 153 10.33 1.04 2.73
N SER A 154 9.75 1.40 1.58
CA SER A 154 9.43 2.79 1.30
C SER A 154 8.35 3.35 2.22
N THR A 155 7.38 2.52 2.66
CA THR A 155 6.38 2.96 3.65
C THR A 155 7.02 3.20 5.02
N ILE A 156 7.94 2.36 5.47
CA ILE A 156 8.71 2.62 6.71
C ILE A 156 9.48 3.94 6.59
N ALA A 157 10.15 4.17 5.47
CA ALA A 157 10.87 5.42 5.22
C ALA A 157 9.92 6.64 5.23
N ALA A 158 8.75 6.52 4.61
CA ALA A 158 7.73 7.58 4.60
C ALA A 158 7.22 7.89 6.01
N CYS A 159 6.92 6.86 6.83
CA CYS A 159 6.52 7.05 8.22
C CYS A 159 7.59 7.80 9.03
N LYS A 160 8.87 7.41 8.89
CA LYS A 160 9.98 8.09 9.56
C LYS A 160 10.09 9.56 9.11
N TYR A 161 9.97 9.81 7.82
CA TYR A 161 10.07 11.15 7.25
C TYR A 161 8.90 12.05 7.67
N LEU A 162 7.66 11.56 7.58
CA LEU A 162 6.47 12.28 8.02
C LEU A 162 6.52 12.61 9.52
N LYS A 163 6.94 11.65 10.36
CA LYS A 163 7.14 11.89 11.79
C LYS A 163 8.18 12.97 12.07
N TYR A 164 9.29 12.96 11.34
CA TYR A 164 10.31 14.02 11.42
C TYR A 164 9.75 15.40 11.02
N LEU A 165 9.00 15.47 9.92
CA LEU A 165 8.42 16.72 9.43
C LEU A 165 7.38 17.28 10.41
N TYR A 166 6.49 16.42 10.92
CA TYR A 166 5.52 16.83 11.92
C TYR A 166 6.20 17.34 13.21
N LYS A 167 7.20 16.63 13.70
CA LYS A 167 7.99 17.10 14.86
C LYS A 167 8.66 18.46 14.61
N THR A 168 9.03 18.73 13.37
CA THR A 168 9.70 19.99 12.99
C THR A 168 8.74 21.18 12.92
N TYR A 169 7.53 20.94 12.40
CA TYR A 169 6.60 22.03 12.07
C TYR A 169 5.38 22.15 13.00
N GLY A 170 5.02 21.07 13.72
CA GLY A 170 3.88 21.03 14.65
C GLY A 170 2.50 21.05 13.98
N SER A 171 2.45 20.99 12.64
CA SER A 171 1.22 20.98 11.83
C SER A 171 1.34 19.95 10.71
N TRP A 172 0.29 19.16 10.50
CA TRP A 172 0.26 18.18 9.41
C TRP A 172 0.21 18.85 8.04
N GLN A 173 -0.52 19.95 7.90
CA GLN A 173 -0.55 20.69 6.64
C GLN A 173 0.85 21.22 6.25
N LEU A 174 1.62 21.73 7.22
CA LEU A 174 3.01 22.14 6.97
C LEU A 174 3.95 20.96 6.74
N ALA A 175 3.74 19.84 7.43
CA ALA A 175 4.50 18.61 7.19
C ALA A 175 4.28 18.10 5.75
N LEU A 176 3.03 18.07 5.27
CA LEU A 176 2.67 17.71 3.91
C LEU A 176 3.28 18.68 2.88
N ALA A 177 3.18 20.00 3.11
CA ALA A 177 3.80 20.99 2.23
C ALA A 177 5.33 20.84 2.18
N SER A 178 5.95 20.52 3.32
CA SER A 178 7.39 20.25 3.41
C SER A 178 7.79 18.92 2.77
N TYR A 179 6.93 17.90 2.82
CA TYR A 179 7.15 16.63 2.14
C TYR A 179 7.30 16.86 0.63
N ASN A 180 6.37 17.61 0.04
CA ASN A 180 6.38 17.94 -1.39
C ASN A 180 7.55 18.87 -1.78
N GLY A 181 7.62 20.05 -1.18
CA GLY A 181 8.56 21.11 -1.60
C GLY A 181 9.92 21.07 -0.92
N GLY A 182 10.06 20.22 0.09
CA GLY A 182 11.25 20.11 0.95
C GLY A 182 11.32 21.14 2.08
N PRO A 183 12.02 20.80 3.18
CA PRO A 183 12.15 21.68 4.37
C PRO A 183 12.77 23.05 4.06
N GLY A 184 13.69 23.11 3.08
CA GLY A 184 14.34 24.36 2.67
C GLY A 184 13.37 25.34 2.01
N MET A 185 12.46 24.84 1.16
CA MET A 185 11.42 25.65 0.54
C MET A 185 10.48 26.23 1.61
N LEU A 186 9.98 25.38 2.51
CA LEU A 186 9.02 25.81 3.53
C LEU A 186 9.63 26.84 4.49
N ARG A 187 10.90 26.66 4.92
CA ARG A 187 11.61 27.68 5.73
C ARG A 187 11.69 29.05 5.04
N LYS A 188 11.93 29.05 3.71
CA LYS A 188 11.95 30.32 2.94
C LYS A 188 10.54 30.94 2.87
N ALA A 189 9.49 30.15 2.73
CA ALA A 189 8.12 30.66 2.73
C ALA A 189 7.76 31.26 4.10
N ILE A 190 8.07 30.59 5.20
CA ILE A 190 7.88 31.10 6.57
C ILE A 190 8.64 32.43 6.79
N ALA A 191 9.88 32.50 6.35
CA ALA A 191 10.67 33.73 6.49
C ALA A 191 10.09 34.92 5.69
N ARG A 192 9.54 34.67 4.50
CA ARG A 192 8.88 35.69 3.65
C ARG A 192 7.55 36.19 4.21
N SER A 193 6.91 35.41 5.05
CA SER A 193 5.63 35.71 5.69
C SER A 193 5.77 36.16 7.15
N GLU A 194 6.91 36.67 7.54
CA GLU A 194 7.20 37.19 8.89
C GLU A 194 7.01 36.15 10.01
N GLY A 195 7.26 34.88 9.69
CA GLY A 195 7.19 33.79 10.67
C GLY A 195 5.83 33.05 10.75
N GLU A 196 4.91 33.32 9.84
CA GLU A 196 3.61 32.67 9.78
C GLU A 196 3.74 31.12 9.70
N ARG A 197 2.88 30.40 10.44
CA ARG A 197 2.90 28.93 10.52
C ARG A 197 1.56 28.26 10.18
N SER A 198 0.63 28.98 9.53
CA SER A 198 -0.58 28.42 8.95
C SER A 198 -0.35 28.15 7.47
N PHE A 199 -0.71 26.94 6.97
CA PHE A 199 -0.57 26.61 5.55
C PHE A 199 -1.31 27.61 4.66
N TRP A 200 -2.56 27.93 5.00
CA TRP A 200 -3.39 28.81 4.18
C TRP A 200 -2.90 30.27 4.17
N LYS A 201 -2.29 30.73 5.25
CA LYS A 201 -1.65 32.03 5.28
C LYS A 201 -0.30 32.04 4.54
N LEU A 202 0.41 30.91 4.54
CA LEU A 202 1.63 30.73 3.74
C LEU A 202 1.34 30.53 2.25
N TYR A 203 0.11 30.19 1.88
CA TYR A 203 -0.28 29.84 0.51
C TYR A 203 0.22 30.80 -0.58
N PRO A 204 0.14 32.14 -0.43
CA PRO A 204 0.66 33.09 -1.42
C PRO A 204 2.19 32.96 -1.65
N HIS A 205 2.93 32.55 -0.64
CA HIS A 205 4.40 32.47 -0.65
C HIS A 205 4.95 31.10 -1.08
N LEU A 206 4.06 30.11 -1.34
CA LEU A 206 4.44 28.77 -1.75
C LEU A 206 4.58 28.68 -3.29
N PRO A 207 5.44 27.77 -3.80
CA PRO A 207 5.44 27.42 -5.23
C PRO A 207 4.10 26.79 -5.64
N ASP A 208 3.69 26.98 -6.90
CA ASP A 208 2.38 26.51 -7.39
C ASP A 208 2.17 25.01 -7.20
N GLN A 209 3.19 24.19 -7.43
CA GLN A 209 3.13 22.76 -7.16
C GLN A 209 2.79 22.47 -5.69
N THR A 210 3.38 23.18 -4.74
CA THR A 210 3.14 22.99 -3.31
C THR A 210 1.81 23.58 -2.86
N LYS A 211 1.36 24.68 -3.49
CA LYS A 211 0.01 25.23 -3.26
C LYS A 211 -1.09 24.19 -3.48
N GLY A 212 -0.97 23.38 -4.54
CA GLY A 212 -1.97 22.35 -4.88
C GLY A 212 -1.89 21.09 -4.01
N TYR A 213 -0.81 20.89 -3.28
CA TYR A 213 -0.54 19.59 -2.64
C TYR A 213 -1.45 19.28 -1.45
N VAL A 214 -1.60 20.20 -0.52
CA VAL A 214 -2.52 20.03 0.63
C VAL A 214 -3.98 20.01 0.19
N PRO A 215 -4.46 20.90 -0.71
CA PRO A 215 -5.79 20.77 -1.29
C PRO A 215 -6.05 19.41 -1.95
N ALA A 216 -5.09 18.88 -2.73
CA ALA A 216 -5.21 17.56 -3.34
C ALA A 216 -5.29 16.44 -2.29
N PHE A 217 -4.50 16.51 -1.23
CA PHE A 217 -4.55 15.54 -0.12
C PHE A 217 -5.94 15.53 0.57
N ILE A 218 -6.49 16.71 0.87
CA ILE A 218 -7.82 16.84 1.49
C ILE A 218 -8.89 16.29 0.54
N ALA A 219 -8.79 16.60 -0.76
CA ALA A 219 -9.74 16.13 -1.76
C ALA A 219 -9.69 14.61 -1.97
N VAL A 220 -8.49 13.99 -1.95
CA VAL A 220 -8.36 12.53 -2.01
C VAL A 220 -8.94 11.88 -0.76
N ASN A 221 -8.69 12.45 0.42
CA ASN A 221 -9.28 11.98 1.66
C ASN A 221 -10.82 11.99 1.55
N TYR A 222 -11.41 13.10 1.11
CA TYR A 222 -12.83 13.19 0.83
C TYR A 222 -13.28 12.13 -0.19
N ALA A 223 -12.66 12.09 -1.37
CA ALA A 223 -13.10 11.24 -2.47
C ALA A 223 -13.06 9.75 -2.13
N MET A 224 -12.03 9.30 -1.42
CA MET A 224 -11.89 7.90 -0.99
C MET A 224 -12.86 7.48 0.12
N ASN A 225 -13.34 8.43 0.95
CA ASN A 225 -14.33 8.15 1.97
C ASN A 225 -15.79 8.23 1.46
N TYR A 226 -16.02 8.88 0.32
CA TYR A 226 -17.36 9.11 -0.25
C TYR A 226 -17.50 8.57 -1.68
N LEU A 227 -16.78 7.48 -2.02
CA LEU A 227 -16.88 6.83 -3.34
C LEU A 227 -18.34 6.47 -3.68
N ASP A 228 -19.07 5.90 -2.72
CA ASP A 228 -20.47 5.50 -2.84
C ASP A 228 -21.39 6.69 -3.15
N LYS A 229 -21.13 7.86 -2.56
CA LYS A 229 -21.92 9.08 -2.80
C LYS A 229 -21.70 9.66 -4.20
N HIS A 230 -20.61 9.29 -4.84
CA HIS A 230 -20.26 9.72 -6.19
C HIS A 230 -20.45 8.62 -7.24
N ASP A 231 -21.13 7.50 -6.88
CA ASP A 231 -21.34 6.34 -7.75
C ASP A 231 -20.04 5.82 -8.38
N ILE A 232 -18.96 5.83 -7.59
CA ILE A 232 -17.65 5.33 -8.02
C ILE A 232 -17.42 3.96 -7.41
N GLN A 233 -17.42 2.93 -8.25
CA GLN A 233 -17.15 1.56 -7.81
C GLN A 233 -15.67 1.23 -7.99
N PRO A 234 -14.98 0.77 -6.92
CA PRO A 234 -13.59 0.33 -7.03
C PRO A 234 -13.44 -0.77 -8.07
N LYS A 235 -12.52 -0.59 -9.03
CA LYS A 235 -12.22 -1.64 -10.01
C LYS A 235 -11.70 -2.89 -9.31
N THR A 236 -12.02 -4.05 -9.87
CA THR A 236 -11.57 -5.33 -9.34
C THR A 236 -10.05 -5.41 -9.44
N TYR A 237 -9.40 -5.77 -8.34
CA TYR A 237 -7.98 -6.06 -8.32
C TYR A 237 -7.78 -7.56 -8.06
N ASP A 238 -6.84 -8.21 -8.76
CA ASP A 238 -6.63 -9.63 -8.64
C ASP A 238 -6.25 -10.01 -7.19
N SER A 239 -6.99 -10.95 -6.60
CA SER A 239 -6.77 -11.45 -5.24
C SER A 239 -5.41 -12.12 -5.03
N THR A 240 -4.72 -12.52 -6.11
CA THR A 240 -3.36 -13.07 -6.08
C THR A 240 -2.38 -12.15 -5.38
N PHE A 241 -2.63 -10.84 -5.41
CA PHE A 241 -1.79 -9.84 -4.76
C PHE A 241 -2.02 -9.69 -3.26
N THR A 242 -3.10 -10.23 -2.71
CA THR A 242 -3.45 -10.09 -1.29
C THR A 242 -2.99 -11.29 -0.45
N LYS A 243 -2.77 -12.44 -1.08
CA LYS A 243 -2.30 -13.68 -0.44
C LYS A 243 -0.89 -13.99 -0.89
N THR A 244 0.06 -13.31 -0.30
CA THR A 244 1.49 -13.46 -0.63
C THR A 244 2.30 -13.80 0.60
N ASP A 245 3.40 -14.53 0.38
CA ASP A 245 4.43 -14.75 1.38
C ASP A 245 5.81 -14.47 0.76
N THR A 246 6.84 -14.47 1.57
CA THR A 246 8.17 -14.07 1.11
C THR A 246 9.19 -15.17 1.38
N VAL A 247 10.08 -15.41 0.43
CA VAL A 247 11.20 -16.34 0.56
C VAL A 247 12.53 -15.57 0.48
N ASN A 248 13.53 -16.07 1.20
CA ASN A 248 14.88 -15.53 1.13
C ASN A 248 15.64 -16.14 -0.06
N ILE A 249 16.32 -15.30 -0.81
CA ILE A 249 17.16 -15.67 -1.94
C ILE A 249 18.63 -15.42 -1.58
N HIS A 250 19.45 -16.43 -1.72
CA HIS A 250 20.86 -16.40 -1.33
C HIS A 250 21.81 -16.25 -2.52
N TYR A 251 21.33 -16.49 -3.74
CA TYR A 251 22.15 -16.49 -4.95
C TYR A 251 21.54 -15.58 -6.01
N LYS A 252 22.36 -15.17 -6.96
CA LYS A 252 21.88 -14.42 -8.12
C LYS A 252 20.96 -15.30 -8.97
N ILE A 253 19.72 -14.84 -9.22
CA ILE A 253 18.73 -15.58 -10.01
C ILE A 253 17.85 -14.61 -10.81
N SER A 254 17.50 -14.99 -12.05
CA SER A 254 16.58 -14.22 -12.89
C SER A 254 15.13 -14.58 -12.61
N PHE A 255 14.23 -13.61 -12.80
CA PHE A 255 12.79 -13.85 -12.73
C PHE A 255 12.33 -14.89 -13.77
N GLN A 256 12.96 -14.91 -14.96
CA GLN A 256 12.63 -15.92 -15.97
C GLN A 256 12.86 -17.33 -15.44
N LYS A 257 14.03 -17.59 -14.84
CA LYS A 257 14.34 -18.92 -14.28
C LYS A 257 13.38 -19.32 -13.17
N ILE A 258 13.01 -18.37 -12.29
CA ILE A 258 12.00 -18.63 -11.23
C ILE A 258 10.65 -18.93 -11.88
N ALA A 259 10.21 -18.09 -12.82
CA ALA A 259 8.93 -18.22 -13.51
C ALA A 259 8.75 -19.59 -14.17
N ASP A 260 9.78 -20.06 -14.90
CA ASP A 260 9.78 -21.35 -15.58
C ASP A 260 9.65 -22.51 -14.58
N GLU A 261 10.42 -22.46 -13.47
CA GLU A 261 10.44 -23.54 -12.50
C GLU A 261 9.17 -23.67 -11.66
N ILE A 262 8.52 -22.56 -11.31
CA ILE A 262 7.31 -22.60 -10.48
C ILE A 262 6.01 -22.38 -11.29
N ASN A 263 6.12 -22.36 -12.62
CA ASN A 263 5.00 -22.10 -13.53
C ASN A 263 4.23 -20.83 -13.13
N MET A 264 4.90 -19.67 -13.28
CA MET A 264 4.38 -18.35 -12.94
C MET A 264 4.80 -17.34 -14.02
N SER A 265 4.03 -16.28 -14.26
CA SER A 265 4.44 -15.25 -15.21
C SER A 265 5.54 -14.34 -14.65
N VAL A 266 6.46 -13.91 -15.51
CA VAL A 266 7.48 -12.93 -15.15
C VAL A 266 6.87 -11.59 -14.77
N ASP A 267 5.76 -11.21 -15.38
CA ASP A 267 5.09 -9.94 -15.09
C ASP A 267 4.48 -9.93 -13.69
N LEU A 268 3.88 -11.04 -13.26
CA LEU A 268 3.40 -11.16 -11.88
C LEU A 268 4.56 -11.12 -10.87
N LEU A 269 5.71 -11.75 -11.19
CA LEU A 269 6.92 -11.64 -10.36
C LEU A 269 7.42 -10.20 -10.25
N LYS A 270 7.40 -9.42 -11.34
CA LYS A 270 7.76 -7.99 -11.34
C LYS A 270 6.81 -7.18 -10.46
N GLU A 271 5.51 -7.37 -10.63
CA GLU A 271 4.49 -6.63 -9.87
C GLU A 271 4.54 -6.90 -8.37
N LEU A 272 4.90 -8.13 -7.98
CA LEU A 272 5.10 -8.49 -6.57
C LEU A 272 6.44 -7.98 -6.03
N ASN A 273 7.44 -7.79 -6.91
CA ASN A 273 8.81 -7.46 -6.54
C ASN A 273 9.35 -6.24 -7.31
N PRO A 274 8.68 -5.08 -7.21
CA PRO A 274 8.98 -3.92 -8.05
C PRO A 274 10.36 -3.30 -7.79
N MET A 275 11.00 -3.65 -6.70
CA MET A 275 12.34 -3.15 -6.36
C MET A 275 13.45 -3.69 -7.27
N TYR A 276 13.26 -4.83 -7.94
CA TYR A 276 14.28 -5.43 -8.80
C TYR A 276 14.26 -4.83 -10.20
N ARG A 277 15.25 -4.00 -10.53
CA ARG A 277 15.26 -3.17 -11.75
C ARG A 277 15.49 -3.95 -13.05
N ARG A 278 16.12 -5.13 -13.00
CA ARG A 278 16.56 -5.92 -14.18
C ARG A 278 15.91 -7.29 -14.25
N ASN A 279 14.82 -7.51 -13.53
CA ASN A 279 14.22 -8.84 -13.37
C ASN A 279 15.23 -9.90 -12.90
N VAL A 280 16.18 -9.48 -12.09
CA VAL A 280 17.23 -10.33 -11.52
C VAL A 280 17.39 -9.97 -10.07
N ILE A 281 17.32 -10.98 -9.21
CA ILE A 281 17.67 -10.86 -7.81
C ILE A 281 19.18 -10.98 -7.72
N PRO A 282 19.93 -9.97 -7.25
CA PRO A 282 21.38 -10.01 -7.17
C PRO A 282 21.85 -10.84 -5.98
N ASN A 283 23.10 -11.31 -6.03
CA ASN A 283 23.82 -11.76 -4.85
C ASN A 283 24.51 -10.55 -4.18
N LEU A 284 24.07 -10.18 -2.99
CA LEU A 284 24.58 -9.02 -2.25
C LEU A 284 25.38 -9.41 -1.00
N ASN A 285 25.86 -10.64 -0.88
CA ASN A 285 26.48 -11.20 0.34
C ASN A 285 25.57 -11.10 1.60
N LYS A 286 24.29 -10.87 1.39
CA LYS A 286 23.20 -10.90 2.38
C LYS A 286 21.95 -11.48 1.70
N PRO A 287 21.07 -12.17 2.42
CA PRO A 287 19.82 -12.64 1.85
C PRO A 287 19.01 -11.48 1.29
N THR A 288 18.50 -11.65 0.08
CA THR A 288 17.51 -10.79 -0.53
C THR A 288 16.15 -11.48 -0.49
N HIS A 289 15.06 -10.75 -0.53
CA HIS A 289 13.73 -11.33 -0.43
C HIS A 289 13.03 -11.38 -1.79
N LEU A 290 12.20 -12.41 -1.98
CA LEU A 290 11.30 -12.57 -3.10
C LEU A 290 9.89 -12.79 -2.57
N ILE A 291 8.95 -11.95 -2.99
CA ILE A 291 7.52 -12.07 -2.67
C ILE A 291 6.87 -12.96 -3.74
N LEU A 292 6.15 -13.98 -3.29
CA LEU A 292 5.42 -14.92 -4.12
C LEU A 292 3.97 -15.04 -3.63
N PRO A 293 3.01 -15.43 -4.48
CA PRO A 293 1.73 -15.92 -4.02
C PRO A 293 1.93 -17.10 -3.04
N ASP A 294 1.16 -17.14 -1.95
CA ASP A 294 1.32 -18.14 -0.88
C ASP A 294 1.33 -19.59 -1.39
N HIS A 295 0.45 -19.89 -2.36
CA HIS A 295 0.35 -21.22 -2.99
C HIS A 295 1.58 -21.58 -3.85
N LYS A 296 2.43 -20.61 -4.24
CA LYS A 296 3.66 -20.84 -5.02
C LYS A 296 4.89 -21.03 -4.13
N VAL A 297 4.84 -20.60 -2.88
CA VAL A 297 5.98 -20.70 -1.94
C VAL A 297 6.44 -22.15 -1.75
N VAL A 298 5.52 -23.08 -1.55
CA VAL A 298 5.87 -24.51 -1.38
C VAL A 298 6.53 -25.07 -2.63
N SER A 299 6.04 -24.69 -3.82
CA SER A 299 6.62 -25.11 -5.10
C SER A 299 8.03 -24.57 -5.26
N PHE A 300 8.25 -23.30 -4.91
CA PHE A 300 9.58 -22.68 -4.93
C PHE A 300 10.54 -23.41 -3.99
N LEU A 301 10.17 -23.62 -2.73
CA LEU A 301 11.03 -24.27 -1.73
C LEU A 301 11.40 -25.73 -2.12
N LYS A 302 10.50 -26.48 -2.76
CA LYS A 302 10.81 -27.82 -3.26
C LYS A 302 11.88 -27.79 -4.36
N LYS A 303 11.84 -26.77 -5.21
CA LYS A 303 12.76 -26.62 -6.37
C LYS A 303 13.98 -25.75 -6.08
N GLU A 304 14.10 -25.21 -4.89
CA GLU A 304 15.17 -24.28 -4.51
C GLU A 304 16.57 -24.85 -4.80
N LYS A 305 16.81 -26.12 -4.51
CA LYS A 305 18.10 -26.79 -4.80
C LYS A 305 18.38 -26.83 -6.31
N GLU A 306 17.38 -27.13 -7.13
CA GLU A 306 17.51 -27.20 -8.59
C GLU A 306 17.73 -25.81 -9.19
N LEU A 307 17.07 -24.80 -8.63
CA LEU A 307 17.24 -23.40 -9.00
C LEU A 307 18.71 -22.92 -8.85
N TYR A 308 19.43 -23.49 -7.88
CA TYR A 308 20.82 -23.09 -7.59
C TYR A 308 21.89 -24.06 -8.09
N ASN A 309 21.52 -25.21 -8.71
CA ASN A 309 22.44 -26.29 -9.10
C ASN A 309 23.57 -25.88 -10.07
N ASN A 310 23.53 -24.69 -10.68
CA ASN A 310 24.55 -24.18 -11.58
C ASN A 310 25.50 -23.14 -10.91
N HIS A 311 25.48 -23.02 -9.57
CA HIS A 311 26.38 -22.12 -8.85
C HIS A 311 27.51 -22.89 -8.18
N PRO A 312 28.79 -22.64 -8.52
CA PRO A 312 29.95 -23.39 -8.04
C PRO A 312 30.21 -23.34 -6.52
N SER A 313 29.49 -22.50 -5.79
CA SER A 313 29.67 -22.25 -4.35
C SER A 313 28.71 -23.01 -3.42
N GLN A 314 28.08 -24.10 -3.91
CA GLN A 314 27.11 -24.85 -3.07
C GLN A 314 27.72 -25.69 -1.97
N ASN A 315 29.04 -25.87 -1.94
CA ASN A 315 29.65 -26.80 -0.97
C ASN A 315 30.06 -26.20 0.38
N SER A 316 29.68 -24.95 0.69
CA SER A 316 30.08 -24.29 1.94
C SER A 316 28.98 -23.98 2.96
N TYR A 317 27.72 -24.32 2.68
CA TYR A 317 26.76 -24.38 3.77
C TYR A 317 26.81 -25.76 4.44
N THR A 318 27.96 -26.05 5.05
CA THR A 318 28.06 -27.03 6.12
C THR A 318 26.99 -26.69 7.16
N GLN A 319 26.30 -27.72 7.59
CA GLN A 319 25.38 -27.65 8.74
C GLN A 319 26.17 -27.08 9.94
N GLU A 320 26.26 -25.75 10.04
CA GLU A 320 26.78 -25.15 11.25
C GLU A 320 25.80 -25.44 12.36
N ASN A 321 26.27 -26.27 13.28
CA ASN A 321 25.59 -26.48 14.54
C ASN A 321 25.46 -25.11 15.22
N PRO A 322 24.24 -24.63 15.58
CA PRO A 322 24.03 -23.30 16.16
C PRO A 322 24.84 -23.10 17.46
N GLU A 323 25.30 -24.19 18.10
CA GLU A 323 26.20 -24.13 19.27
C GLU A 323 27.62 -23.66 18.94
N LYS A 324 28.05 -23.59 17.66
CA LYS A 324 29.35 -23.07 17.23
C LYS A 324 29.33 -21.66 16.69
N THR A 325 28.14 -21.04 16.54
CA THR A 325 28.01 -19.64 16.14
C THR A 325 27.82 -18.80 17.41
N ASN A 326 28.41 -17.61 17.43
CA ASN A 326 28.29 -16.63 18.53
C ASN A 326 26.88 -16.01 18.59
N LYS A 327 25.82 -16.81 18.35
CA LYS A 327 24.42 -16.37 18.31
C LYS A 327 23.78 -16.52 19.69
N GLU A 328 23.04 -15.53 20.13
CA GLU A 328 22.29 -15.54 21.39
C GLU A 328 20.87 -16.06 21.20
N LYS A 329 20.40 -16.85 22.18
CA LYS A 329 19.05 -17.42 22.15
C LYS A 329 18.01 -16.41 22.63
N LEU A 330 17.00 -16.16 21.81
CA LEU A 330 15.85 -15.31 22.11
C LEU A 330 14.54 -16.12 22.02
N ILE A 331 13.57 -15.83 22.89
CA ILE A 331 12.21 -16.38 22.77
C ILE A 331 11.30 -15.30 22.18
N HIS A 332 10.80 -15.55 20.97
CA HIS A 332 9.78 -14.73 20.36
C HIS A 332 8.38 -15.31 20.62
N ARG A 333 7.44 -14.45 21.06
CA ARG A 333 6.02 -14.81 21.15
C ARG A 333 5.27 -14.26 19.94
N VAL A 334 4.68 -15.15 19.16
CA VAL A 334 3.93 -14.80 17.94
C VAL A 334 2.75 -13.90 18.29
N LYS A 335 2.65 -12.75 17.61
CA LYS A 335 1.56 -11.78 17.75
C LYS A 335 0.51 -11.98 16.65
N LYS A 336 -0.69 -11.44 16.84
CA LYS A 336 -1.75 -11.41 15.82
C LYS A 336 -1.21 -10.72 14.55
N GLY A 337 -1.33 -11.38 13.39
CA GLY A 337 -0.84 -10.88 12.10
C GLY A 337 0.66 -11.05 11.86
N GLU A 338 1.38 -11.79 12.72
CA GLU A 338 2.74 -12.25 12.43
C GLU A 338 2.70 -13.64 11.79
N PHE A 339 3.52 -13.82 10.77
CA PHE A 339 3.78 -15.09 10.11
C PHE A 339 5.29 -15.33 10.06
N PHE A 340 5.72 -16.55 9.75
CA PHE A 340 7.12 -16.96 9.81
C PHE A 340 8.09 -15.97 9.20
N HIS A 341 7.74 -15.49 8.01
CA HIS A 341 8.60 -14.58 7.27
C HIS A 341 8.81 -13.24 7.99
N LYS A 342 7.74 -12.66 8.55
CA LYS A 342 7.80 -11.41 9.33
C LYS A 342 8.73 -11.56 10.54
N ILE A 343 8.72 -12.76 11.15
CA ILE A 343 9.59 -13.11 12.28
C ILE A 343 11.03 -13.32 11.79
N ALA A 344 11.21 -14.00 10.66
CA ALA A 344 12.53 -14.23 10.05
C ALA A 344 13.21 -12.90 9.69
N MET A 345 12.50 -11.98 9.02
CA MET A 345 13.01 -10.63 8.72
C MET A 345 13.36 -9.85 9.99
N LYS A 346 12.50 -9.92 11.01
CA LYS A 346 12.68 -9.20 12.27
C LYS A 346 13.96 -9.58 12.99
N TYR A 347 14.42 -10.82 12.84
CA TYR A 347 15.59 -11.36 13.53
C TYR A 347 16.75 -11.69 12.59
N ASN A 348 16.65 -11.29 11.33
CA ASN A 348 17.66 -11.54 10.30
C ASN A 348 18.07 -13.02 10.22
N CYS A 349 17.08 -13.90 10.17
CA CYS A 349 17.26 -15.35 10.02
C CYS A 349 16.33 -15.89 8.94
N THR A 350 16.55 -17.16 8.54
CA THR A 350 15.75 -17.83 7.53
C THR A 350 14.53 -18.54 8.12
N LEU A 351 13.52 -18.82 7.31
CA LEU A 351 12.38 -19.65 7.69
C LEU A 351 12.81 -21.06 8.12
N GLU A 352 13.80 -21.62 7.41
CA GLU A 352 14.32 -22.95 7.73
C GLU A 352 15.06 -22.98 9.07
N GLU A 353 15.82 -21.95 9.38
CA GLU A 353 16.45 -21.81 10.70
C GLU A 353 15.38 -21.78 11.79
N ILE A 354 14.33 -20.97 11.66
CA ILE A 354 13.24 -20.92 12.64
C ILE A 354 12.56 -22.29 12.78
N ARG A 355 12.27 -22.97 11.68
CA ARG A 355 11.68 -24.33 11.72
C ARG A 355 12.59 -25.31 12.43
N LYS A 356 13.87 -25.34 12.06
CA LYS A 356 14.88 -26.24 12.63
C LYS A 356 15.04 -26.00 14.14
N TRP A 357 15.14 -24.75 14.56
CA TRP A 357 15.27 -24.38 15.97
C TRP A 357 14.04 -24.73 16.82
N ASN A 358 12.87 -24.86 16.18
CA ASN A 358 11.59 -25.11 16.86
C ASN A 358 10.94 -26.44 16.48
N ASN A 359 11.62 -27.29 15.71
CA ASN A 359 11.14 -28.60 15.27
C ASN A 359 9.73 -28.56 14.60
N LEU A 360 9.49 -27.55 13.76
CA LEU A 360 8.17 -27.30 13.16
C LEU A 360 8.06 -27.99 11.80
N LYS A 361 6.99 -28.78 11.64
CA LYS A 361 6.72 -29.55 10.41
C LYS A 361 5.99 -28.77 9.31
N ASN A 362 5.34 -27.65 9.65
CA ASN A 362 4.56 -26.83 8.71
C ASN A 362 4.72 -25.33 9.02
N ASN A 363 4.09 -24.47 8.19
CA ASN A 363 4.16 -23.01 8.30
C ASN A 363 3.02 -22.40 9.13
N ASN A 364 2.25 -23.20 9.86
CA ASN A 364 1.14 -22.68 10.64
C ASN A 364 1.65 -22.20 12.01
N LEU A 365 1.59 -20.90 12.24
CA LEU A 365 1.85 -20.28 13.53
C LEU A 365 0.54 -19.96 14.25
N GLN A 366 0.53 -20.22 15.56
CA GLN A 366 -0.58 -19.79 16.42
C GLN A 366 -0.21 -18.52 17.17
N VAL A 367 -1.16 -17.62 17.33
CA VAL A 367 -0.99 -16.41 18.17
C VAL A 367 -0.65 -16.84 19.60
N GLY A 368 0.40 -16.26 20.18
CA GLY A 368 0.92 -16.65 21.49
C GLY A 368 1.97 -17.78 21.49
N GLN A 369 2.15 -18.48 20.36
CA GLN A 369 3.18 -19.51 20.23
C GLN A 369 4.57 -18.95 20.54
N LYS A 370 5.36 -19.69 21.31
CA LYS A 370 6.75 -19.32 21.61
C LYS A 370 7.68 -19.96 20.59
N LEU A 371 8.53 -19.15 19.98
CA LEU A 371 9.55 -19.58 19.03
C LEU A 371 10.94 -19.27 19.59
N THR A 372 11.82 -20.24 19.56
CA THR A 372 13.25 -20.07 19.82
C THR A 372 13.88 -19.48 18.55
N ILE A 373 14.56 -18.36 18.67
CA ILE A 373 15.29 -17.68 17.61
C ILE A 373 16.74 -17.48 18.06
N TRP A 374 17.70 -17.82 17.21
CA TRP A 374 19.11 -17.56 17.45
C TRP A 374 19.53 -16.32 16.66
N VAL A 375 19.97 -15.26 17.35
CA VAL A 375 20.23 -13.94 16.80
C VAL A 375 21.67 -13.54 16.99
N ASP A 376 22.27 -12.88 16.00
CA ASP A 376 23.58 -12.25 16.14
C ASP A 376 23.55 -11.19 17.25
N PRO A 377 24.49 -11.19 18.22
CA PRO A 377 24.52 -10.23 19.32
C PRO A 377 24.55 -8.76 18.88
N GLN A 378 25.23 -8.46 17.75
CA GLN A 378 25.26 -7.09 17.22
C GLN A 378 23.88 -6.67 16.68
N TYR A 379 23.18 -7.60 16.06
CA TYR A 379 21.83 -7.37 15.56
C TYR A 379 20.79 -7.24 16.69
N LEU A 380 20.96 -8.00 17.76
CA LEU A 380 20.17 -7.88 19.00
C LEU A 380 20.28 -6.48 19.61
N LYS A 381 21.49 -5.97 19.77
CA LYS A 381 21.75 -4.61 20.27
C LYS A 381 21.07 -3.55 19.40
N LYS A 382 21.06 -3.74 18.07
CA LYS A 382 20.37 -2.83 17.13
C LYS A 382 18.86 -2.84 17.35
N ILE A 383 18.23 -4.03 17.46
CA ILE A 383 16.78 -4.16 17.74
C ILE A 383 16.40 -3.55 19.09
N GLU A 384 17.22 -3.72 20.11
CA GLU A 384 16.98 -3.18 21.45
C GLU A 384 17.13 -1.66 21.49
N ALA A 385 18.12 -1.12 20.81
CA ALA A 385 18.29 0.32 20.64
C ALA A 385 17.10 0.97 19.89
N GLU A 386 16.59 0.32 18.84
CA GLU A 386 15.40 0.76 18.13
C GLU A 386 14.15 0.72 19.03
N LYS A 387 13.96 -0.33 19.84
CA LYS A 387 12.86 -0.41 20.81
C LYS A 387 12.95 0.66 21.90
N THR A 388 14.15 0.94 22.38
CA THR A 388 14.39 1.95 23.43
C THR A 388 14.15 3.36 22.91
N ASN A 389 14.55 3.64 21.66
CA ASN A 389 14.28 4.89 20.99
C ASN A 389 12.77 5.10 20.69
N LEU A 390 12.05 4.02 20.33
CA LEU A 390 10.60 4.05 20.14
C LEU A 390 9.85 4.29 21.46
N LYS A 391 10.33 3.74 22.60
CA LYS A 391 9.74 3.98 23.92
C LYS A 391 10.05 5.37 24.48
N LYS A 392 11.23 5.93 24.22
CA LYS A 392 11.60 7.31 24.63
C LYS A 392 10.87 8.40 23.85
N ASN A 393 10.36 8.07 22.67
CA ASN A 393 9.65 9.00 21.79
C ASN A 393 8.12 8.87 21.85
N ASN A 394 7.57 7.99 22.71
CA ASN A 394 6.17 7.89 23.05
C ASN A 394 6.06 7.95 24.60
N PRO A 395 5.92 9.16 25.19
CA PRO A 395 5.55 9.31 26.58
C PRO A 395 4.11 8.88 26.83
#